data_e728c2022c3f54066ef628632efa4a9a
#
_entry.id   e728c2022c3f54066ef628632efa4a9a
#
_cell.length_a   1.000
_cell.length_b   1.000
_cell.length_c   1.000
_cell.angle_alpha   90.00
_cell.angle_beta   90.00
_cell.angle_gamma   90.00
#
_symmetry.space_group_name_H-M   'P 1'
#
loop_
_entity.id
_entity.type
_entity.pdbx_description
1 polymer ?
#
loop_
_entity_poly.entity_id
_entity_poly.type
_entity_poly.pdbx_seq_one_letter_code
_entity_poly.pdbx_strand_id
1 'polypeptide(L)'
;MLAYRLSADPSRRVLLIEAGKAYPPNTYPDPVRRQDLVGGDPQHDWGFYSEPGVLGRRLQLNRGKVLGGSSAINGAVAMRVPKYDHDRWTKAHDLDALNWQSSQAFYRSLERTSGTGGDGRDGCVPIHQLGDEEVSDQHRDFIASALAAGYQRTSGFTTGQPLGVGPYVMNTRMGVRLNTGMTLLGDAVRARPNLTIRDETLVDAVLVEHGQAQGVRLAGGAIILAGEIILSAGTYVSPAILMRSGIGPSEVLRGLDIPIVSELPVGRRLQDHPMVPTVWSIRKEAVGLPYPPIGAMLWTASNHATNGEADLNISTATLPDDGQTSDGAIFLLFAALVRPRSVGSLTIASRDPYAAPIIDLGFLTDSGDRERLVDGVEVIRNIARQQPFADMVGAELAPGAAKSDRASINAALATSVQSYQHPTSTVPMGGPRDAGAVVDIDGHVRGVKSLRVVDASIWPDVPSVATAFPTMMLAESIAARMA
;
A
#
# COMPACT_ATOMS: atom_id res chain seq x y z
N MET A 1 6.36 -10.38 -8.75
CA MET A 1 7.66 -10.80 -8.17
C MET A 1 7.85 -12.31 -8.24
N LEU A 2 7.02 -13.13 -7.60
CA LEU A 2 7.18 -14.58 -7.59
C LEU A 2 7.23 -15.21 -8.98
N ALA A 3 6.32 -14.84 -9.90
CA ALA A 3 6.36 -15.36 -11.27
C ALA A 3 7.69 -15.05 -11.97
N TYR A 4 8.27 -13.85 -11.75
CA TYR A 4 9.59 -13.47 -12.26
C TYR A 4 10.70 -14.36 -11.69
N ARG A 5 10.71 -14.61 -10.38
CA ARG A 5 11.74 -15.41 -9.70
C ARG A 5 11.60 -16.90 -9.98
N LEU A 6 10.42 -17.45 -9.80
CA LEU A 6 10.19 -18.89 -9.95
C LEU A 6 10.39 -19.37 -11.39
N SER A 7 10.00 -18.57 -12.38
CA SER A 7 10.23 -18.93 -13.80
C SER A 7 11.69 -18.75 -14.25
N ALA A 8 12.59 -18.23 -13.41
CA ALA A 8 14.01 -18.21 -13.73
C ALA A 8 14.63 -19.62 -13.71
N ASP A 9 14.06 -20.53 -12.94
CA ASP A 9 14.39 -21.96 -12.98
C ASP A 9 13.58 -22.64 -14.09
N PRO A 10 14.22 -23.13 -15.17
CA PRO A 10 13.52 -23.75 -16.30
C PRO A 10 12.83 -25.08 -15.96
N SER A 11 13.19 -25.71 -14.85
CA SER A 11 12.57 -26.95 -14.38
C SER A 11 11.18 -26.71 -13.76
N ARG A 12 10.86 -25.48 -13.36
CA ARG A 12 9.58 -25.07 -12.78
C ARG A 12 8.63 -24.57 -13.84
N ARG A 13 7.45 -25.13 -13.94
CA ARG A 13 6.36 -24.61 -14.75
C ARG A 13 5.53 -23.64 -13.94
N VAL A 14 5.43 -22.38 -14.36
CA VAL A 14 4.74 -21.32 -13.66
C VAL A 14 3.54 -20.85 -14.48
N LEU A 15 2.34 -20.90 -13.88
CA LEU A 15 1.12 -20.29 -14.40
C LEU A 15 0.77 -19.09 -13.52
N LEU A 16 0.78 -17.91 -14.08
CA LEU A 16 0.29 -16.68 -13.46
C LEU A 16 -1.13 -16.40 -13.95
N ILE A 17 -2.08 -16.36 -13.02
CA ILE A 17 -3.49 -16.04 -13.30
C ILE A 17 -3.77 -14.64 -12.79
N GLU A 18 -4.32 -13.77 -13.63
CA GLU A 18 -4.68 -12.38 -13.33
C GLU A 18 -6.15 -12.12 -13.69
N ALA A 19 -6.89 -11.49 -12.76
CA ALA A 19 -8.30 -11.18 -12.98
C ALA A 19 -8.52 -10.04 -13.99
N GLY A 20 -7.58 -9.11 -14.05
CA GLY A 20 -7.58 -8.01 -15.02
C GLY A 20 -6.77 -8.33 -16.27
N LYS A 21 -6.59 -7.32 -17.13
CA LYS A 21 -5.89 -7.47 -18.40
C LYS A 21 -4.37 -7.46 -18.25
N ALA A 22 -3.68 -8.29 -19.02
CA ALA A 22 -2.22 -8.34 -19.14
C ALA A 22 -1.76 -7.60 -20.40
N TYR A 23 -1.53 -6.30 -20.28
CA TYR A 23 -0.96 -5.53 -21.39
C TYR A 23 0.51 -5.90 -21.63
N PRO A 24 0.99 -5.92 -22.88
CA PRO A 24 2.43 -5.93 -23.16
C PRO A 24 3.14 -4.77 -22.45
N PRO A 25 4.42 -4.91 -22.03
CA PRO A 25 5.10 -3.94 -21.17
C PRO A 25 5.07 -2.49 -21.64
N ASN A 26 5.10 -2.28 -22.95
CA ASN A 26 5.14 -0.94 -23.56
C ASN A 26 3.76 -0.40 -24.00
N THR A 27 2.66 -1.12 -23.73
CA THR A 27 1.31 -0.77 -24.22
C THR A 27 0.29 -0.53 -23.11
N TYR A 28 0.76 -0.36 -21.87
CA TYR A 28 -0.13 0.01 -20.76
C TYR A 28 -0.83 1.34 -21.07
N PRO A 29 -2.15 1.44 -20.94
CA PRO A 29 -2.89 2.67 -21.19
C PRO A 29 -2.58 3.74 -20.16
N ASP A 30 -2.85 5.00 -20.49
CA ASP A 30 -2.52 6.17 -19.65
C ASP A 30 -3.03 6.07 -18.21
N PRO A 31 -4.26 5.63 -17.91
CA PRO A 31 -4.74 5.56 -16.52
C PRO A 31 -3.89 4.69 -15.59
N VAL A 32 -3.19 3.69 -16.15
CA VAL A 32 -2.32 2.77 -15.37
C VAL A 32 -0.83 2.94 -15.67
N ARG A 33 -0.47 3.87 -16.55
CA ARG A 33 0.92 4.18 -16.92
C ARG A 33 1.38 5.54 -16.41
N ARG A 34 0.56 6.57 -16.50
CA ARG A 34 0.93 7.94 -16.13
C ARG A 34 0.99 8.10 -14.62
N GLN A 35 2.04 8.76 -14.15
CA GLN A 35 2.28 9.03 -12.72
C GLN A 35 1.25 10.00 -12.12
N ASP A 36 0.74 10.94 -12.90
CA ASP A 36 -0.23 11.95 -12.48
C ASP A 36 -1.67 11.42 -12.38
N LEU A 37 -1.94 10.20 -12.86
CA LEU A 37 -3.22 9.52 -12.74
C LEU A 37 -3.16 8.46 -11.63
N VAL A 38 -3.37 8.89 -10.38
CA VAL A 38 -3.38 8.00 -9.22
C VAL A 38 -4.78 7.46 -8.99
N GLY A 39 -4.88 6.17 -8.65
CA GLY A 39 -6.16 5.49 -8.38
C GLY A 39 -6.71 4.69 -9.57
N GLY A 40 -6.17 4.89 -10.78
CA GLY A 40 -6.64 4.22 -12.00
C GLY A 40 -7.97 4.79 -12.49
N ASP A 41 -8.64 4.01 -13.32
CA ASP A 41 -9.99 4.25 -13.82
C ASP A 41 -10.92 3.06 -13.51
N PRO A 42 -12.23 3.15 -13.72
CA PRO A 42 -13.16 2.05 -13.42
C PRO A 42 -12.87 0.74 -14.14
N GLN A 43 -12.18 0.76 -15.29
CA GLN A 43 -11.83 -0.43 -16.03
C GLN A 43 -10.67 -1.22 -15.38
N HIS A 44 -9.80 -0.51 -14.66
CA HIS A 44 -8.59 -1.07 -14.03
C HIS A 44 -8.67 -1.06 -12.50
N ASP A 45 -9.83 -0.81 -11.93
CA ASP A 45 -10.09 -0.85 -10.48
C ASP A 45 -11.12 -1.94 -10.15
N TRP A 46 -10.98 -2.55 -8.99
CA TRP A 46 -11.97 -3.49 -8.46
C TRP A 46 -13.27 -2.83 -8.02
N GLY A 47 -13.26 -1.52 -7.77
CA GLY A 47 -14.42 -0.75 -7.33
C GLY A 47 -14.88 -1.08 -5.90
N PHE A 48 -13.97 -1.38 -4.98
CA PHE A 48 -14.30 -1.67 -3.60
C PHE A 48 -14.66 -0.41 -2.81
N TYR A 49 -15.53 -0.60 -1.82
CA TYR A 49 -15.91 0.41 -0.83
C TYR A 49 -15.85 -0.18 0.57
N SER A 50 -15.49 0.67 1.55
CA SER A 50 -15.58 0.28 2.96
C SER A 50 -17.02 0.25 3.47
N GLU A 51 -17.23 -0.46 4.58
CA GLU A 51 -18.41 -0.23 5.41
C GLU A 51 -18.35 1.17 6.05
N PRO A 52 -19.50 1.75 6.41
CA PRO A 52 -19.55 3.08 7.01
C PRO A 52 -18.80 3.19 8.34
N GLY A 53 -18.80 2.14 9.16
CA GLY A 53 -18.18 2.12 10.49
C GLY A 53 -18.53 3.36 11.31
N VAL A 54 -17.61 3.81 12.15
CA VAL A 54 -17.79 5.04 12.96
C VAL A 54 -17.77 6.33 12.15
N LEU A 55 -17.37 6.26 10.87
CA LEU A 55 -17.37 7.42 9.98
C LEU A 55 -18.78 7.80 9.50
N GLY A 56 -19.72 6.86 9.53
CA GLY A 56 -21.08 7.03 9.00
C GLY A 56 -21.14 7.16 7.47
N ARG A 57 -20.03 6.90 6.76
CA ARG A 57 -19.91 6.98 5.30
C ARG A 57 -18.95 5.94 4.75
N ARG A 58 -19.18 5.51 3.53
CA ARG A 58 -18.31 4.59 2.81
C ARG A 58 -17.13 5.34 2.17
N LEU A 59 -15.95 4.73 2.20
CA LEU A 59 -14.75 5.20 1.50
C LEU A 59 -14.53 4.36 0.26
N GLN A 60 -14.15 4.99 -0.84
CA GLN A 60 -13.68 4.28 -2.03
C GLN A 60 -12.29 3.69 -1.76
N LEU A 61 -12.09 2.43 -2.14
CA LEU A 61 -10.87 1.68 -1.88
C LEU A 61 -10.31 1.17 -3.21
N ASN A 62 -9.51 2.00 -3.87
CA ASN A 62 -8.95 1.69 -5.18
C ASN A 62 -7.95 0.52 -5.12
N ARG A 63 -8.21 -0.55 -5.88
CA ARG A 63 -7.33 -1.72 -6.00
C ARG A 63 -7.18 -2.09 -7.46
N GLY A 64 -5.93 -2.13 -7.95
CA GLY A 64 -5.67 -2.42 -9.36
C GLY A 64 -6.14 -3.80 -9.79
N LYS A 65 -6.95 -3.85 -10.86
CA LYS A 65 -7.40 -5.06 -11.56
C LYS A 65 -6.76 -5.11 -12.93
N VAL A 66 -5.49 -5.42 -12.96
CA VAL A 66 -4.62 -5.42 -14.15
C VAL A 66 -3.33 -6.14 -13.79
N LEU A 67 -2.64 -6.73 -14.75
CA LEU A 67 -1.31 -7.31 -14.50
C LEU A 67 -0.34 -6.25 -13.94
N GLY A 68 0.15 -6.47 -12.74
CA GLY A 68 0.87 -5.49 -11.93
C GLY A 68 0.07 -5.04 -10.69
N GLY A 69 -1.23 -5.33 -10.65
CA GLY A 69 -2.11 -5.02 -9.53
C GLY A 69 -2.06 -3.54 -9.16
N SER A 70 -2.15 -3.25 -7.86
CA SER A 70 -2.15 -1.86 -7.37
C SER A 70 -0.84 -1.10 -7.62
N SER A 71 0.27 -1.77 -7.99
CA SER A 71 1.47 -1.06 -8.45
C SER A 71 1.26 -0.31 -9.77
N ALA A 72 0.21 -0.64 -10.53
CA ALA A 72 -0.16 0.03 -11.77
C ALA A 72 -1.04 1.28 -11.58
N ILE A 73 -1.58 1.52 -10.37
CA ILE A 73 -2.48 2.64 -10.09
C ILE A 73 -2.06 3.50 -8.89
N ASN A 74 -0.97 3.15 -8.20
CA ASN A 74 -0.49 3.85 -7.01
C ASN A 74 0.25 5.16 -7.31
N GLY A 75 0.64 5.89 -6.26
CA GLY A 75 1.47 7.10 -6.37
C GLY A 75 2.95 6.83 -6.68
N ALA A 76 3.35 5.58 -6.92
CA ALA A 76 4.71 5.15 -7.26
C ALA A 76 5.80 5.53 -6.24
N VAL A 77 5.45 5.72 -4.99
CA VAL A 77 6.40 5.96 -3.90
C VAL A 77 7.11 4.65 -3.53
N ALA A 78 8.44 4.69 -3.39
CA ALA A 78 9.28 3.52 -3.18
C ALA A 78 10.19 3.66 -1.96
N MET A 79 9.60 3.66 -0.78
CA MET A 79 10.31 3.79 0.50
C MET A 79 10.64 2.42 1.09
N ARG A 80 11.73 2.34 1.85
CA ARG A 80 12.04 1.14 2.65
C ARG A 80 11.37 1.24 4.02
N VAL A 81 10.95 0.10 4.55
CA VAL A 81 10.42 0.00 5.92
C VAL A 81 11.49 0.45 6.92
N PRO A 82 11.18 1.31 7.90
CA PRO A 82 12.15 1.76 8.89
C PRO A 82 12.50 0.65 9.89
N LYS A 83 13.66 0.81 10.54
CA LYS A 83 14.20 -0.18 11.47
C LYS A 83 13.25 -0.51 12.62
N TYR A 84 12.54 0.48 13.17
CA TYR A 84 11.64 0.27 14.30
C TYR A 84 10.42 -0.62 13.98
N ASP A 85 9.97 -0.68 12.72
CA ASP A 85 8.93 -1.63 12.30
C ASP A 85 9.46 -3.06 12.33
N HIS A 86 10.65 -3.29 11.80
CA HIS A 86 11.30 -4.60 11.84
C HIS A 86 11.55 -5.06 13.28
N ASP A 87 12.05 -4.18 14.14
CA ASP A 87 12.29 -4.47 15.56
C ASP A 87 10.98 -4.85 16.27
N ARG A 88 9.87 -4.17 15.93
CA ARG A 88 8.54 -4.49 16.46
C ARG A 88 8.07 -5.87 16.01
N TRP A 89 8.17 -6.19 14.72
CA TRP A 89 7.70 -7.48 14.18
C TRP A 89 8.51 -8.65 14.73
N THR A 90 9.83 -8.51 14.81
CA THR A 90 10.69 -9.49 15.45
C THR A 90 10.23 -9.78 16.88
N LYS A 91 9.99 -8.72 17.65
CA LYS A 91 9.64 -8.83 19.07
C LYS A 91 8.19 -9.31 19.30
N ALA A 92 7.23 -8.74 18.56
CA ALA A 92 5.80 -8.99 18.81
C ALA A 92 5.26 -10.24 18.11
N HIS A 93 5.86 -10.63 16.96
CA HIS A 93 5.35 -11.69 16.11
C HIS A 93 6.33 -12.86 15.88
N ASP A 94 7.47 -12.88 16.60
CA ASP A 94 8.48 -13.94 16.50
C ASP A 94 9.01 -14.12 15.05
N LEU A 95 9.34 -13.00 14.38
CA LEU A 95 9.70 -12.94 12.96
C LEU A 95 11.18 -12.54 12.75
N ASP A 96 12.11 -13.28 13.35
CA ASP A 96 13.55 -12.98 13.30
C ASP A 96 14.12 -12.89 11.87
N ALA A 97 13.61 -13.66 10.93
CA ALA A 97 14.05 -13.62 9.54
C ALA A 97 13.63 -12.33 8.81
N LEU A 98 12.67 -11.57 9.36
CA LEU A 98 12.23 -10.27 8.84
C LEU A 98 12.92 -9.10 9.56
N ASN A 99 14.11 -9.30 10.13
CA ASN A 99 14.86 -8.23 10.77
C ASN A 99 15.36 -7.19 9.75
N TRP A 100 15.72 -6.01 10.26
CA TRP A 100 16.22 -4.90 9.45
C TRP A 100 17.38 -5.30 8.54
N GLN A 101 18.40 -5.97 9.09
CA GLN A 101 19.64 -6.29 8.36
C GLN A 101 19.37 -7.23 7.17
N SER A 102 18.59 -8.29 7.37
CA SER A 102 18.19 -9.23 6.31
C SER A 102 17.40 -8.53 5.23
N SER A 103 16.43 -7.70 5.62
CA SER A 103 15.55 -6.98 4.69
C SER A 103 16.32 -6.00 3.80
N GLN A 104 17.38 -5.34 4.32
CA GLN A 104 18.22 -4.44 3.51
C GLN A 104 18.92 -5.17 2.36
N ALA A 105 19.33 -6.42 2.54
CA ALA A 105 19.93 -7.21 1.46
C ALA A 105 18.93 -7.44 0.31
N PHE A 106 17.67 -7.75 0.64
CA PHE A 106 16.62 -7.93 -0.35
C PHE A 106 16.20 -6.62 -1.04
N TYR A 107 16.15 -5.49 -0.32
CA TYR A 107 15.95 -4.19 -0.96
C TYR A 107 17.03 -3.90 -1.99
N ARG A 108 18.32 -4.06 -1.63
CA ARG A 108 19.44 -3.85 -2.54
C ARG A 108 19.40 -4.74 -3.78
N SER A 109 19.00 -6.01 -3.63
CA SER A 109 18.88 -6.94 -4.76
C SER A 109 17.75 -6.56 -5.73
N LEU A 110 16.73 -5.83 -5.26
CA LEU A 110 15.62 -5.37 -6.08
C LEU A 110 15.91 -4.05 -6.78
N GLU A 111 16.65 -3.15 -6.15
CA GLU A 111 16.86 -1.79 -6.61
C GLU A 111 17.78 -1.68 -7.79
N ARG A 112 17.36 -0.88 -8.76
CA ARG A 112 18.22 -0.31 -9.80
C ARG A 112 18.16 1.20 -9.66
N THR A 113 19.02 1.73 -8.78
CA THR A 113 19.04 3.15 -8.43
C THR A 113 19.96 3.92 -9.36
N SER A 114 19.45 5.04 -9.91
CA SER A 114 20.25 6.08 -10.54
C SER A 114 20.40 7.23 -9.55
N GLY A 115 21.64 7.56 -9.14
CA GLY A 115 21.86 8.65 -8.17
C GLY A 115 21.90 8.16 -6.71
N THR A 116 21.37 8.99 -5.79
CA THR A 116 21.56 8.86 -4.33
C THR A 116 20.44 8.18 -3.55
N GLY A 117 19.33 7.87 -4.15
CA GLY A 117 18.10 7.43 -3.45
C GLY A 117 18.06 5.99 -2.93
N GLY A 118 19.15 5.24 -3.08
CA GLY A 118 19.31 3.86 -2.61
C GLY A 118 20.71 3.36 -2.93
N ASP A 119 21.04 2.15 -2.50
CA ASP A 119 22.38 1.56 -2.65
C ASP A 119 22.41 0.32 -3.56
N GLY A 120 21.26 -0.16 -4.05
CA GLY A 120 21.17 -1.21 -5.07
C GLY A 120 21.40 -0.66 -6.48
N ARG A 121 22.13 -1.40 -7.34
CA ARG A 121 22.50 -0.95 -8.70
C ARG A 121 21.98 -1.86 -9.81
N ASP A 122 21.93 -3.15 -9.57
CA ASP A 122 21.72 -4.18 -10.60
C ASP A 122 20.34 -4.84 -10.52
N GLY A 123 19.45 -4.32 -9.66
CA GLY A 123 18.10 -4.86 -9.47
C GLY A 123 17.16 -4.60 -10.64
N CYS A 124 15.99 -5.19 -10.53
CA CYS A 124 14.95 -5.13 -11.57
C CYS A 124 13.94 -3.99 -11.35
N VAL A 125 13.92 -3.35 -10.17
CA VAL A 125 12.99 -2.27 -9.84
C VAL A 125 13.73 -0.92 -9.92
N PRO A 126 13.44 -0.08 -10.92
CA PRO A 126 14.03 1.25 -10.99
C PRO A 126 13.56 2.11 -9.82
N ILE A 127 14.51 2.69 -9.10
CA ILE A 127 14.28 3.60 -7.96
C ILE A 127 15.02 4.89 -8.23
N HIS A 128 14.34 6.00 -8.04
CA HIS A 128 14.88 7.34 -8.24
C HIS A 128 14.55 8.22 -7.03
N GLN A 129 15.60 8.80 -6.42
CA GLN A 129 15.44 9.88 -5.45
C GLN A 129 15.25 11.17 -6.23
N LEU A 130 14.10 11.82 -6.05
CA LEU A 130 13.89 13.15 -6.64
C LEU A 130 14.90 14.15 -6.05
N GLY A 131 15.52 14.95 -6.90
CA GLY A 131 16.29 16.12 -6.52
C GLY A 131 15.38 17.31 -6.25
N ASP A 132 15.90 18.36 -5.59
CA ASP A 132 15.14 19.58 -5.35
C ASP A 132 14.75 20.28 -6.66
N GLU A 133 15.54 20.12 -7.72
CA GLU A 133 15.28 20.63 -9.07
C GLU A 133 14.20 19.83 -9.82
N GLU A 134 13.91 18.60 -9.40
CA GLU A 134 12.92 17.73 -10.03
C GLU A 134 11.52 17.85 -9.43
N VAL A 135 11.40 18.51 -8.28
CA VAL A 135 10.10 18.80 -7.66
C VAL A 135 9.61 20.17 -8.08
N SER A 136 8.30 20.39 -8.10
CA SER A 136 7.71 21.70 -8.43
C SER A 136 8.08 22.77 -7.39
N ASP A 137 7.90 24.04 -7.76
CA ASP A 137 8.13 25.17 -6.84
C ASP A 137 7.32 25.02 -5.56
N GLN A 138 6.08 24.58 -5.68
CA GLN A 138 5.17 24.37 -4.53
C GLN A 138 5.73 23.34 -3.53
N HIS A 139 6.35 22.26 -4.03
CA HIS A 139 6.97 21.27 -3.16
C HIS A 139 8.27 21.79 -2.53
N ARG A 140 9.05 22.62 -3.27
CA ARG A 140 10.24 23.29 -2.70
C ARG A 140 9.86 24.26 -1.60
N ASP A 141 8.81 25.05 -1.82
CA ASP A 141 8.29 25.99 -0.82
C ASP A 141 7.80 25.28 0.43
N PHE A 142 7.12 24.13 0.28
CA PHE A 142 6.76 23.28 1.41
C PHE A 142 8.00 22.79 2.18
N ILE A 143 9.03 22.29 1.48
CA ILE A 143 10.27 21.82 2.11
C ILE A 143 10.94 22.96 2.88
N ALA A 144 11.11 24.13 2.23
CA ALA A 144 11.75 25.29 2.85
C ALA A 144 10.98 25.76 4.10
N SER A 145 9.67 25.79 4.03
CA SER A 145 8.81 26.20 5.15
C SER A 145 8.76 25.18 6.29
N ALA A 146 8.86 23.89 5.99
CA ALA A 146 9.02 22.89 7.03
C ALA A 146 10.36 23.04 7.76
N LEU A 147 11.45 23.37 7.04
CA LEU A 147 12.74 23.69 7.65
C LEU A 147 12.64 24.94 8.51
N ALA A 148 11.96 26.00 8.06
CA ALA A 148 11.71 27.21 8.82
C ALA A 148 10.84 26.96 10.07
N ALA A 149 9.94 25.99 10.02
CA ALA A 149 9.16 25.52 11.18
C ALA A 149 9.97 24.70 12.19
N GLY A 150 11.26 24.44 11.93
CA GLY A 150 12.17 23.73 12.83
C GLY A 150 12.32 22.24 12.56
N TYR A 151 11.71 21.70 11.50
CA TYR A 151 11.95 20.32 11.08
C TYR A 151 13.30 20.19 10.40
N GLN A 152 13.92 19.02 10.49
CA GLN A 152 15.22 18.78 9.85
C GLN A 152 15.06 18.26 8.43
N ARG A 153 16.08 18.49 7.60
CA ARG A 153 16.19 17.84 6.29
C ARG A 153 16.44 16.34 6.50
N THR A 154 15.65 15.50 5.83
CA THR A 154 15.90 14.05 5.87
C THR A 154 17.19 13.69 5.11
N SER A 155 17.88 12.67 5.59
CA SER A 155 18.98 12.02 4.85
C SER A 155 18.50 11.04 3.77
N GLY A 156 17.18 10.86 3.63
CA GLY A 156 16.52 9.98 2.68
C GLY A 156 15.52 9.01 3.32
N PHE A 157 14.47 8.71 2.58
CA PHE A 157 13.37 7.83 3.03
C PHE A 157 13.65 6.33 2.79
N THR A 158 14.87 5.97 2.42
CA THR A 158 15.36 4.59 2.31
C THR A 158 16.29 4.21 3.46
N THR A 159 16.53 5.11 4.40
CA THR A 159 17.37 4.88 5.58
C THR A 159 16.58 4.21 6.71
N GLY A 160 17.28 3.67 7.70
CA GLY A 160 16.64 3.06 8.87
C GLY A 160 15.92 4.06 9.80
N GLN A 161 16.22 5.36 9.65
CA GLN A 161 15.63 6.47 10.44
C GLN A 161 15.26 7.63 9.49
N PRO A 162 14.10 7.58 8.86
CA PRO A 162 13.74 8.48 7.77
C PRO A 162 13.14 9.82 8.23
N LEU A 163 13.35 10.24 9.48
CA LEU A 163 12.82 11.48 10.04
C LEU A 163 13.24 12.71 9.23
N GLY A 164 12.33 13.66 9.08
CA GLY A 164 12.58 14.96 8.45
C GLY A 164 11.82 15.18 7.16
N VAL A 165 12.09 16.30 6.50
CA VAL A 165 11.45 16.75 5.26
C VAL A 165 12.38 16.61 4.06
N GLY A 166 11.84 16.21 2.92
CA GLY A 166 12.57 16.12 1.66
C GLY A 166 11.73 15.62 0.49
N PRO A 167 12.33 15.57 -0.72
CA PRO A 167 11.71 14.98 -1.87
C PRO A 167 11.49 13.47 -1.71
N TYR A 168 10.50 12.93 -2.42
CA TYR A 168 10.20 11.50 -2.42
C TYR A 168 11.23 10.66 -3.16
N VAL A 169 11.28 9.39 -2.77
CA VAL A 169 11.88 8.30 -3.56
C VAL A 169 10.79 7.64 -4.38
N MET A 170 10.98 7.55 -5.68
CA MET A 170 9.94 7.18 -6.63
C MET A 170 10.33 5.96 -7.48
N ASN A 171 9.32 5.19 -7.86
CA ASN A 171 9.40 4.14 -8.86
C ASN A 171 8.80 4.65 -10.18
N THR A 172 9.39 5.71 -10.73
CA THR A 172 8.96 6.36 -11.96
C THR A 172 10.13 6.67 -12.88
N ARG A 173 9.83 6.89 -14.15
CA ARG A 173 10.79 7.41 -15.14
C ARG A 173 10.07 8.29 -16.15
N MET A 174 10.47 9.55 -16.25
CA MET A 174 9.89 10.53 -17.20
C MET A 174 8.36 10.54 -17.17
N GLY A 175 7.76 10.66 -15.98
CA GLY A 175 6.30 10.68 -15.82
C GLY A 175 5.57 9.34 -15.97
N VAL A 176 6.30 8.26 -16.21
CA VAL A 176 5.76 6.91 -16.32
C VAL A 176 5.92 6.18 -14.99
N ARG A 177 4.81 5.68 -14.46
CA ARG A 177 4.79 4.74 -13.33
C ARG A 177 5.31 3.39 -13.78
N LEU A 178 6.35 2.89 -13.14
CA LEU A 178 7.01 1.63 -13.51
C LEU A 178 6.44 0.46 -12.69
N ASN A 179 5.24 -0.01 -13.06
CA ASN A 179 4.57 -1.09 -12.36
C ASN A 179 5.28 -2.45 -12.55
N THR A 180 4.94 -3.43 -11.69
CA THR A 180 5.57 -4.75 -11.68
C THR A 180 5.29 -5.57 -12.95
N GLY A 181 4.17 -5.33 -13.64
CA GLY A 181 3.87 -5.95 -14.93
C GLY A 181 4.79 -5.48 -16.07
N MET A 182 5.29 -4.24 -15.95
CA MET A 182 6.25 -3.65 -16.92
C MET A 182 7.69 -4.01 -16.57
N THR A 183 8.07 -3.91 -15.30
CA THR A 183 9.48 -4.02 -14.88
C THR A 183 9.93 -5.45 -14.64
N LEU A 184 9.11 -6.27 -13.97
CA LEU A 184 9.44 -7.65 -13.62
C LEU A 184 9.02 -8.64 -14.69
N LEU A 185 7.93 -8.35 -15.40
CA LEU A 185 7.39 -9.19 -16.45
C LEU A 185 7.58 -8.53 -17.82
N GLY A 186 8.82 -8.06 -18.07
CA GLY A 186 9.23 -7.54 -19.38
C GLY A 186 9.25 -8.63 -20.46
N ASP A 187 9.45 -8.24 -21.73
CA ASP A 187 9.33 -9.15 -22.89
C ASP A 187 10.20 -10.41 -22.76
N ALA A 188 11.44 -10.28 -22.30
CA ALA A 188 12.36 -11.42 -22.11
C ALA A 188 11.85 -12.43 -21.07
N VAL A 189 11.20 -11.96 -20.01
CA VAL A 189 10.62 -12.84 -18.97
C VAL A 189 9.36 -13.52 -19.48
N ARG A 190 8.50 -12.78 -20.16
CA ARG A 190 7.26 -13.34 -20.76
C ARG A 190 7.54 -14.36 -21.86
N ALA A 191 8.69 -14.26 -22.53
CA ALA A 191 9.14 -15.22 -23.54
C ALA A 191 9.70 -16.53 -22.96
N ARG A 192 9.83 -16.67 -21.63
CA ARG A 192 10.28 -17.92 -21.01
C ARG A 192 9.31 -19.06 -21.30
N PRO A 193 9.77 -20.21 -21.83
CA PRO A 193 8.88 -21.30 -22.22
C PRO A 193 8.14 -21.97 -21.06
N ASN A 194 8.63 -21.79 -19.83
CA ASN A 194 8.08 -22.33 -18.60
C ASN A 194 7.18 -21.34 -17.84
N LEU A 195 6.94 -20.13 -18.37
CA LEU A 195 6.01 -19.14 -17.82
C LEU A 195 4.79 -18.98 -18.74
N THR A 196 3.61 -19.18 -18.18
CA THR A 196 2.34 -18.86 -18.85
C THR A 196 1.62 -17.77 -18.07
N ILE A 197 1.17 -16.71 -18.74
CA ILE A 197 0.32 -15.68 -18.15
C ILE A 197 -1.10 -15.85 -18.72
N ARG A 198 -2.08 -15.99 -17.85
CA ARG A 198 -3.49 -16.08 -18.16
C ARG A 198 -4.24 -14.94 -17.51
N ASP A 199 -4.58 -13.96 -18.27
CA ASP A 199 -5.31 -12.77 -17.83
C ASP A 199 -6.84 -12.93 -17.95
N GLU A 200 -7.57 -11.88 -17.54
CA GLU A 200 -9.05 -11.83 -17.54
C GLU A 200 -9.68 -13.09 -16.93
N THR A 201 -9.00 -13.66 -15.94
CA THR A 201 -9.36 -14.93 -15.31
C THR A 201 -9.46 -14.78 -13.80
N LEU A 202 -10.68 -14.86 -13.27
CA LEU A 202 -10.95 -14.75 -11.84
C LEU A 202 -10.86 -16.11 -11.16
N VAL A 203 -10.03 -16.20 -10.12
CA VAL A 203 -9.96 -17.36 -9.22
C VAL A 203 -11.03 -17.23 -8.14
N ASP A 204 -11.82 -18.30 -7.98
CA ASP A 204 -12.85 -18.38 -6.95
C ASP A 204 -12.28 -18.95 -5.62
N ALA A 205 -11.74 -20.15 -5.66
CA ALA A 205 -11.30 -20.86 -4.47
C ALA A 205 -10.11 -21.78 -4.76
N VAL A 206 -9.36 -22.12 -3.73
CA VAL A 206 -8.38 -23.21 -3.72
C VAL A 206 -9.11 -24.54 -3.45
N LEU A 207 -8.77 -25.57 -4.18
CA LEU A 207 -9.24 -26.93 -3.95
C LEU A 207 -8.30 -27.60 -2.95
N VAL A 208 -8.85 -28.02 -1.81
CA VAL A 208 -8.09 -28.68 -0.75
C VAL A 208 -8.65 -30.09 -0.51
N GLU A 209 -7.79 -31.11 -0.61
CA GLU A 209 -8.12 -32.48 -0.33
C GLU A 209 -7.13 -33.05 0.67
N HIS A 210 -7.63 -33.70 1.70
CA HIS A 210 -6.82 -34.31 2.77
C HIS A 210 -5.77 -33.35 3.37
N GLY A 211 -6.14 -32.06 3.54
CA GLY A 211 -5.26 -31.05 4.11
C GLY A 211 -4.15 -30.56 3.17
N GLN A 212 -4.27 -30.81 1.87
CA GLN A 212 -3.32 -30.36 0.85
C GLN A 212 -4.05 -29.66 -0.31
N ALA A 213 -3.51 -28.51 -0.74
CA ALA A 213 -3.98 -27.82 -1.93
C ALA A 213 -3.62 -28.60 -3.20
N GLN A 214 -4.61 -28.82 -4.08
CA GLN A 214 -4.49 -29.58 -5.32
C GLN A 214 -4.57 -28.70 -6.55
N GLY A 215 -5.15 -27.50 -6.43
CA GLY A 215 -5.39 -26.60 -7.56
C GLY A 215 -6.30 -25.45 -7.18
N VAL A 216 -6.79 -24.76 -8.19
CA VAL A 216 -7.76 -23.66 -8.03
C VAL A 216 -9.01 -23.92 -8.87
N ARG A 217 -10.16 -23.48 -8.37
CA ARG A 217 -11.39 -23.33 -9.13
C ARG A 217 -11.50 -21.90 -9.61
N LEU A 218 -11.79 -21.74 -10.88
CA LEU A 218 -12.08 -20.43 -11.49
C LEU A 218 -13.56 -20.05 -11.26
N ALA A 219 -13.88 -18.77 -11.36
CA ALA A 219 -15.25 -18.28 -11.21
C ALA A 219 -16.24 -18.92 -12.20
N GLY A 220 -15.78 -19.30 -13.41
CA GLY A 220 -16.56 -20.06 -14.38
C GLY A 220 -16.65 -21.57 -14.11
N GLY A 221 -16.18 -22.08 -12.97
CA GLY A 221 -16.26 -23.49 -12.56
C GLY A 221 -15.10 -24.37 -13.06
N ALA A 222 -14.28 -23.92 -13.99
CA ALA A 222 -13.12 -24.67 -14.48
C ALA A 222 -12.06 -24.87 -13.38
N ILE A 223 -11.40 -26.03 -13.41
CA ILE A 223 -10.37 -26.40 -12.41
C ILE A 223 -9.00 -26.40 -13.10
N ILE A 224 -8.00 -25.89 -12.37
CA ILE A 224 -6.60 -25.93 -12.76
C ILE A 224 -5.84 -26.61 -11.62
N LEU A 225 -5.22 -27.74 -11.89
CA LEU A 225 -4.40 -28.46 -10.93
C LEU A 225 -2.96 -27.95 -10.94
N ALA A 226 -2.34 -27.91 -9.75
CA ALA A 226 -0.93 -27.56 -9.58
C ALA A 226 -0.36 -28.19 -8.32
N GLY A 227 0.96 -28.40 -8.29
CA GLY A 227 1.66 -28.98 -7.13
C GLY A 227 1.81 -27.98 -5.96
N GLU A 228 1.76 -26.69 -6.24
CA GLU A 228 1.78 -25.62 -5.24
C GLU A 228 0.93 -24.46 -5.70
N ILE A 229 0.17 -23.84 -4.80
CA ILE A 229 -0.68 -22.69 -5.02
C ILE A 229 -0.14 -21.51 -4.22
N ILE A 230 0.02 -20.36 -4.88
CA ILE A 230 0.46 -19.12 -4.24
C ILE A 230 -0.58 -18.05 -4.52
N LEU A 231 -1.29 -17.61 -3.50
CA LEU A 231 -2.22 -16.49 -3.61
C LEU A 231 -1.44 -15.18 -3.48
N SER A 232 -1.61 -14.31 -4.48
CA SER A 232 -1.05 -12.95 -4.53
C SER A 232 -2.11 -11.95 -5.00
N ALA A 233 -3.37 -12.19 -4.59
CA ALA A 233 -4.52 -11.43 -5.04
C ALA A 233 -4.76 -10.12 -4.23
N GLY A 234 -3.89 -9.84 -3.27
CA GLY A 234 -3.88 -8.62 -2.46
C GLY A 234 -4.78 -8.70 -1.22
N THR A 235 -4.69 -7.66 -0.41
CA THR A 235 -5.23 -7.61 0.96
C THR A 235 -6.74 -7.88 1.05
N TYR A 236 -7.51 -7.58 0.01
CA TYR A 236 -8.96 -7.80 0.05
C TYR A 236 -9.40 -9.10 -0.62
N VAL A 237 -8.67 -9.56 -1.63
CA VAL A 237 -9.10 -10.72 -2.44
C VAL A 237 -8.49 -12.03 -1.95
N SER A 238 -7.22 -12.06 -1.51
CA SER A 238 -6.59 -13.28 -0.96
C SER A 238 -7.36 -13.85 0.24
N PRO A 239 -7.76 -13.06 1.26
CA PRO A 239 -8.59 -13.58 2.36
C PRO A 239 -9.96 -14.06 1.89
N ALA A 240 -10.59 -13.41 0.90
CA ALA A 240 -11.87 -13.85 0.36
C ALA A 240 -11.75 -15.20 -0.37
N ILE A 241 -10.68 -15.43 -1.13
CA ILE A 241 -10.38 -16.73 -1.74
C ILE A 241 -10.20 -17.80 -0.65
N LEU A 242 -9.40 -17.52 0.41
CA LEU A 242 -9.21 -18.45 1.52
C LEU A 242 -10.54 -18.82 2.19
N MET A 243 -11.39 -17.85 2.50
CA MET A 243 -12.70 -18.12 3.12
C MET A 243 -13.59 -18.97 2.21
N ARG A 244 -13.69 -18.67 0.90
CA ARG A 244 -14.44 -19.52 -0.03
C ARG A 244 -13.85 -20.93 -0.20
N SER A 245 -12.57 -21.11 0.17
CA SER A 245 -11.89 -22.41 0.20
C SER A 245 -12.09 -23.18 1.51
N GLY A 246 -12.89 -22.66 2.45
CA GLY A 246 -13.08 -23.27 3.77
C GLY A 246 -11.96 -22.98 4.77
N ILE A 247 -11.13 -21.97 4.51
CA ILE A 247 -10.02 -21.54 5.37
C ILE A 247 -10.35 -20.17 5.96
N GLY A 248 -10.71 -20.12 7.24
CA GLY A 248 -11.13 -18.87 7.87
C GLY A 248 -11.88 -19.08 9.18
N PRO A 249 -12.51 -18.01 9.70
CA PRO A 249 -13.28 -18.09 10.94
C PRO A 249 -14.51 -19.02 10.80
N SER A 250 -14.65 -19.95 11.71
CA SER A 250 -15.67 -21.02 11.62
C SER A 250 -17.11 -20.48 11.59
N GLU A 251 -17.39 -19.37 12.27
CA GLU A 251 -18.73 -18.75 12.26
C GLU A 251 -19.07 -18.15 10.88
N VAL A 252 -18.13 -17.59 10.16
CA VAL A 252 -18.30 -17.07 8.80
C VAL A 252 -18.58 -18.23 7.85
N LEU A 253 -17.74 -19.28 7.93
CA LEU A 253 -17.84 -20.44 7.05
C LEU A 253 -19.16 -21.18 7.23
N ARG A 254 -19.57 -21.44 8.49
CA ARG A 254 -20.87 -22.08 8.79
C ARG A 254 -22.05 -21.21 8.33
N GLY A 255 -21.97 -19.89 8.52
CA GLY A 255 -23.03 -18.98 8.08
C GLY A 255 -23.27 -18.95 6.57
N LEU A 256 -22.30 -19.44 5.79
CA LEU A 256 -22.35 -19.54 4.33
C LEU A 256 -22.41 -20.98 3.81
N ASP A 257 -22.62 -21.98 4.70
CA ASP A 257 -22.60 -23.40 4.35
C ASP A 257 -21.30 -23.82 3.61
N ILE A 258 -20.15 -23.26 4.01
CA ILE A 258 -18.84 -23.62 3.49
C ILE A 258 -18.21 -24.66 4.43
N PRO A 259 -17.83 -25.85 3.93
CA PRO A 259 -17.13 -26.83 4.73
C PRO A 259 -15.82 -26.29 5.30
N ILE A 260 -15.59 -26.50 6.60
CA ILE A 260 -14.37 -26.01 7.27
C ILE A 260 -13.20 -26.94 6.91
N VAL A 261 -12.18 -26.39 6.27
CA VAL A 261 -10.90 -27.04 5.97
C VAL A 261 -9.89 -26.72 7.07
N SER A 262 -9.77 -25.44 7.43
CA SER A 262 -8.88 -24.97 8.49
C SER A 262 -9.49 -23.75 9.18
N GLU A 263 -9.63 -23.81 10.50
CA GLU A 263 -10.09 -22.65 11.29
C GLU A 263 -8.92 -21.74 11.59
N LEU A 264 -8.90 -20.55 10.95
CA LEU A 264 -7.84 -19.55 11.06
C LEU A 264 -8.45 -18.14 11.15
N PRO A 265 -7.75 -17.18 11.78
CA PRO A 265 -8.25 -15.82 11.97
C PRO A 265 -8.17 -14.94 10.69
N VAL A 266 -8.46 -15.52 9.52
CA VAL A 266 -8.47 -14.79 8.23
C VAL A 266 -9.45 -13.62 8.28
N GLY A 267 -8.98 -12.44 7.94
CA GLY A 267 -9.79 -11.22 7.91
C GLY A 267 -10.11 -10.60 9.28
N ARG A 268 -9.71 -11.22 10.40
CA ARG A 268 -9.93 -10.69 11.76
C ARG A 268 -9.12 -9.43 12.05
N ARG A 269 -8.13 -9.15 11.23
CA ARG A 269 -7.30 -7.97 11.29
C ARG A 269 -7.24 -7.34 9.91
N LEU A 270 -7.49 -6.06 9.85
CA LEU A 270 -7.23 -5.21 8.71
C LEU A 270 -6.66 -3.91 9.23
N GLN A 271 -5.51 -3.50 8.70
CA GLN A 271 -4.95 -2.19 9.01
C GLN A 271 -4.66 -1.44 7.72
N ASP A 272 -4.93 -0.14 7.76
CA ASP A 272 -4.62 0.82 6.70
C ASP A 272 -4.30 2.15 7.37
N HIS A 273 -3.63 3.04 6.68
CA HIS A 273 -3.31 4.37 7.18
C HIS A 273 -4.51 5.31 6.99
N PRO A 274 -5.16 5.79 8.06
CA PRO A 274 -6.08 6.90 7.95
C PRO A 274 -5.31 8.18 7.65
N MET A 275 -5.80 8.98 6.71
CA MET A 275 -5.24 10.30 6.40
C MET A 275 -6.31 11.38 6.42
N VAL A 276 -5.92 12.58 6.79
CA VAL A 276 -6.76 13.78 6.72
C VAL A 276 -6.18 14.69 5.63
N PRO A 277 -6.88 14.86 4.50
CA PRO A 277 -6.49 15.87 3.53
C PRO A 277 -6.81 17.28 4.06
N THR A 278 -5.86 18.18 3.91
CA THR A 278 -6.09 19.61 4.00
C THR A 278 -5.95 20.21 2.62
N VAL A 279 -6.90 21.05 2.23
CA VAL A 279 -6.98 21.62 0.89
C VAL A 279 -6.73 23.11 0.97
N TRP A 280 -5.81 23.59 0.17
CA TRP A 280 -5.40 24.99 0.12
C TRP A 280 -5.55 25.54 -1.28
N SER A 281 -6.11 26.74 -1.43
CA SER A 281 -6.03 27.46 -2.70
C SER A 281 -4.58 27.90 -2.94
N ILE A 282 -4.13 27.88 -4.19
CA ILE A 282 -2.85 28.45 -4.60
C ILE A 282 -3.15 29.85 -5.15
N ARG A 283 -2.38 30.86 -4.75
CA ARG A 283 -2.48 32.19 -5.33
C ARG A 283 -2.11 32.15 -6.80
N LYS A 284 -2.85 32.87 -7.64
CA LYS A 284 -2.74 32.81 -9.10
C LYS A 284 -1.30 33.00 -9.61
N GLU A 285 -0.55 33.89 -8.96
CA GLU A 285 0.84 34.20 -9.29
C GLU A 285 1.81 33.06 -8.97
N ALA A 286 1.39 32.12 -8.10
CA ALA A 286 2.17 30.98 -7.65
C ALA A 286 1.80 29.66 -8.35
N VAL A 287 0.85 29.70 -9.31
CA VAL A 287 0.46 28.52 -10.08
C VAL A 287 1.57 28.17 -11.07
N GLY A 288 2.35 27.15 -10.76
CA GLY A 288 3.42 26.61 -11.62
C GLY A 288 3.00 25.31 -12.29
N LEU A 289 3.95 24.62 -12.93
CA LEU A 289 3.73 23.28 -13.47
C LEU A 289 3.49 22.29 -12.32
N PRO A 290 2.35 21.58 -12.29
CA PRO A 290 2.00 20.64 -11.20
C PRO A 290 2.71 19.30 -11.36
N TYR A 291 4.01 19.30 -11.61
CA TYR A 291 4.76 18.07 -11.87
C TYR A 291 6.08 18.03 -11.08
N PRO A 292 6.41 16.89 -10.44
CA PRO A 292 5.53 15.73 -10.23
C PRO A 292 4.33 16.08 -9.35
N PRO A 293 3.17 15.40 -9.51
CA PRO A 293 1.98 15.71 -8.70
C PRO A 293 2.18 15.39 -7.21
N ILE A 294 3.02 14.42 -6.89
CA ILE A 294 3.46 14.07 -5.53
C ILE A 294 4.97 14.25 -5.51
N GLY A 295 5.48 15.20 -4.72
CA GLY A 295 6.90 15.59 -4.81
C GLY A 295 7.66 15.56 -3.48
N ALA A 296 7.03 15.87 -2.35
CA ALA A 296 7.70 16.03 -1.08
C ALA A 296 6.91 15.44 0.09
N MET A 297 7.62 15.11 1.17
CA MET A 297 7.05 14.60 2.40
C MET A 297 7.85 15.08 3.61
N LEU A 298 7.14 15.38 4.70
CA LEU A 298 7.71 15.44 6.04
C LEU A 298 7.31 14.16 6.79
N TRP A 299 8.27 13.47 7.37
CA TRP A 299 8.03 12.37 8.31
C TRP A 299 8.41 12.82 9.71
N THR A 300 7.44 12.79 10.64
CA THR A 300 7.61 13.31 11.99
C THR A 300 6.84 12.50 13.02
N ALA A 301 7.09 12.76 14.29
CA ALA A 301 6.32 12.21 15.40
C ALA A 301 5.18 13.17 15.78
N SER A 302 4.00 12.61 16.09
CA SER A 302 2.94 13.36 16.77
C SER A 302 3.32 13.64 18.23
N ASN A 303 2.61 14.54 18.91
CA ASN A 303 2.76 14.76 20.36
C ASN A 303 2.34 13.53 21.18
N HIS A 304 1.61 12.61 20.58
CA HIS A 304 1.10 11.37 21.19
C HIS A 304 1.80 10.12 20.65
N ALA A 305 2.95 10.28 19.97
CA ALA A 305 3.75 9.17 19.45
C ALA A 305 4.29 8.30 20.60
N THR A 306 4.32 7.00 20.39
CA THR A 306 4.86 6.05 21.35
C THR A 306 6.36 5.88 21.11
N ASN A 307 7.17 5.95 22.15
CA ASN A 307 8.63 5.72 22.11
C ASN A 307 9.41 6.64 21.14
N GLY A 308 8.88 7.82 20.80
CA GLY A 308 9.53 8.76 19.87
C GLY A 308 9.57 8.27 18.42
N GLU A 309 8.80 7.26 18.07
CA GLU A 309 8.68 6.77 16.68
C GLU A 309 7.88 7.75 15.82
N ALA A 310 8.35 7.97 14.59
CA ALA A 310 7.61 8.80 13.65
C ALA A 310 6.33 8.08 13.21
N ASP A 311 5.19 8.64 13.56
CA ASP A 311 3.87 8.10 13.31
C ASP A 311 3.04 8.95 12.34
N LEU A 312 3.57 10.11 11.91
CA LEU A 312 2.91 11.02 10.98
C LEU A 312 3.73 11.21 9.69
N ASN A 313 3.08 11.03 8.55
CA ASN A 313 3.56 11.49 7.25
C ASN A 313 2.71 12.69 6.81
N ILE A 314 3.37 13.82 6.53
CA ILE A 314 2.74 14.96 5.87
C ILE A 314 3.19 14.95 4.43
N SER A 315 2.33 14.45 3.55
CA SER A 315 2.59 14.34 2.11
C SER A 315 2.01 15.51 1.36
N THR A 316 2.63 15.87 0.24
CA THR A 316 2.17 16.97 -0.61
C THR A 316 1.65 16.45 -1.95
N ALA A 317 0.60 17.08 -2.48
CA ALA A 317 0.17 16.86 -3.85
C ALA A 317 -0.37 18.15 -4.47
N THR A 318 -0.04 18.37 -5.73
CA THR A 318 -0.62 19.45 -6.55
C THR A 318 -1.61 18.83 -7.52
N LEU A 319 -2.85 19.31 -7.50
CA LEU A 319 -3.89 18.87 -8.43
C LEU A 319 -4.43 20.07 -9.22
N PRO A 320 -4.82 19.87 -10.49
CA PRO A 320 -5.64 20.86 -11.19
C PRO A 320 -6.92 21.10 -10.40
N ASP A 321 -7.35 22.36 -10.34
CA ASP A 321 -8.65 22.71 -9.78
C ASP A 321 -9.77 22.28 -10.72
N ASP A 322 -10.76 21.60 -10.20
CA ASP A 322 -11.98 21.21 -10.92
C ASP A 322 -13.12 22.23 -10.78
N GLY A 323 -12.79 23.49 -10.47
CA GLY A 323 -13.73 24.60 -10.29
C GLY A 323 -14.01 24.96 -8.84
N GLN A 324 -13.23 24.46 -7.88
CA GLN A 324 -13.36 24.80 -6.47
C GLN A 324 -12.75 26.16 -6.09
N THR A 325 -11.85 26.67 -6.93
CA THR A 325 -11.19 27.98 -6.72
C THR A 325 -11.29 28.85 -7.95
N SER A 326 -11.25 30.18 -7.75
CA SER A 326 -11.16 31.17 -8.84
C SER A 326 -9.81 31.15 -9.54
N ASP A 327 -8.80 30.53 -8.94
CA ASP A 327 -7.39 30.66 -9.30
C ASP A 327 -6.84 29.44 -10.07
N GLY A 328 -7.64 28.37 -10.20
CA GLY A 328 -7.42 27.26 -11.11
C GLY A 328 -6.44 26.17 -10.63
N ALA A 329 -5.99 26.22 -9.37
CA ALA A 329 -5.18 25.15 -8.78
C ALA A 329 -5.40 25.02 -7.26
N ILE A 330 -5.28 23.80 -6.76
CA ILE A 330 -5.28 23.50 -5.33
C ILE A 330 -4.01 22.75 -4.93
N PHE A 331 -3.57 22.98 -3.70
CA PHE A 331 -2.47 22.24 -3.08
C PHE A 331 -3.02 21.40 -1.92
N LEU A 332 -2.71 20.12 -1.96
CA LEU A 332 -3.12 19.18 -0.93
C LEU A 332 -1.96 18.87 0.00
N LEU A 333 -2.23 18.89 1.29
CA LEU A 333 -1.36 18.35 2.32
C LEU A 333 -2.12 17.25 3.06
N PHE A 334 -1.55 16.07 3.12
CA PHE A 334 -2.17 14.91 3.76
C PHE A 334 -1.48 14.62 5.08
N ALA A 335 -2.18 14.73 6.19
CA ALA A 335 -1.72 14.20 7.47
C ALA A 335 -2.12 12.73 7.54
N ALA A 336 -1.20 11.83 7.25
CA ALA A 336 -1.42 10.38 7.32
C ALA A 336 -0.83 9.82 8.62
N LEU A 337 -1.66 9.12 9.39
CA LEU A 337 -1.22 8.37 10.57
C LEU A 337 -0.72 7.01 10.11
N VAL A 338 0.62 6.83 10.12
CA VAL A 338 1.26 5.61 9.58
C VAL A 338 1.46 4.51 10.62
N ARG A 339 1.01 4.73 11.85
CA ARG A 339 0.99 3.75 12.94
C ARG A 339 -0.34 3.74 13.68
N PRO A 340 -1.45 3.42 13.00
CA PRO A 340 -2.77 3.40 13.62
C PRO A 340 -2.86 2.29 14.66
N ARG A 341 -3.59 2.55 15.75
CA ARG A 341 -4.01 1.55 16.73
C ARG A 341 -5.37 0.97 16.38
N SER A 342 -6.18 1.72 15.66
CA SER A 342 -7.44 1.25 15.12
C SER A 342 -7.21 0.03 14.22
N VAL A 343 -8.06 -0.98 14.40
CA VAL A 343 -8.00 -2.25 13.64
C VAL A 343 -9.38 -2.50 13.06
N GLY A 344 -9.41 -2.78 11.79
CA GLY A 344 -10.59 -3.17 11.06
C GLY A 344 -10.66 -4.67 10.82
N SER A 345 -11.60 -5.08 9.97
CA SER A 345 -11.83 -6.46 9.59
C SER A 345 -12.28 -6.60 8.14
N LEU A 346 -12.16 -7.82 7.63
CA LEU A 346 -12.69 -8.21 6.33
C LEU A 346 -13.41 -9.55 6.46
N THR A 347 -14.56 -9.66 5.81
CA THR A 347 -15.28 -10.92 5.70
C THR A 347 -15.96 -11.06 4.34
N ILE A 348 -16.51 -12.22 4.03
CA ILE A 348 -17.33 -12.43 2.84
C ILE A 348 -18.81 -12.53 3.21
N ALA A 349 -19.68 -11.96 2.39
CA ALA A 349 -21.12 -12.03 2.55
C ALA A 349 -21.76 -13.18 1.75
N SER A 350 -21.00 -13.79 0.83
CA SER A 350 -21.52 -14.74 -0.16
C SER A 350 -20.42 -15.68 -0.64
N ARG A 351 -20.84 -16.82 -1.18
CA ARG A 351 -19.97 -17.75 -1.89
C ARG A 351 -19.69 -17.33 -3.34
N ASP A 352 -20.35 -16.29 -3.82
CA ASP A 352 -20.15 -15.73 -5.17
C ASP A 352 -18.79 -15.05 -5.28
N PRO A 353 -17.87 -15.50 -6.17
CA PRO A 353 -16.57 -14.89 -6.37
C PRO A 353 -16.63 -13.46 -6.95
N TYR A 354 -17.75 -13.06 -7.52
CA TYR A 354 -17.96 -11.71 -8.04
C TYR A 354 -18.47 -10.73 -6.96
N ALA A 355 -18.97 -11.24 -5.83
CA ALA A 355 -19.41 -10.40 -4.73
C ALA A 355 -18.20 -9.76 -4.04
N ALA A 356 -18.27 -8.45 -3.82
CA ALA A 356 -17.26 -7.73 -3.06
C ALA A 356 -17.22 -8.23 -1.60
N PRO A 357 -16.05 -8.33 -0.98
CA PRO A 357 -15.96 -8.59 0.45
C PRO A 357 -16.53 -7.41 1.25
N ILE A 358 -16.99 -7.68 2.46
CA ILE A 358 -17.35 -6.68 3.46
C ILE A 358 -16.05 -6.19 4.10
N ILE A 359 -15.74 -4.90 3.96
CA ILE A 359 -14.48 -4.28 4.38
C ILE A 359 -14.77 -3.21 5.42
N ASP A 360 -14.47 -3.47 6.68
CA ASP A 360 -14.48 -2.46 7.73
C ASP A 360 -13.05 -2.01 8.01
N LEU A 361 -12.75 -0.73 7.76
CA LEU A 361 -11.43 -0.16 8.02
C LEU A 361 -11.14 0.06 9.50
N GLY A 362 -12.16 0.11 10.34
CA GLY A 362 -12.05 0.40 11.77
C GLY A 362 -11.51 1.79 12.10
N PHE A 363 -11.40 2.70 11.12
CA PHE A 363 -10.81 4.03 11.30
C PHE A 363 -11.48 4.81 12.43
N LEU A 364 -10.65 5.53 13.22
CA LEU A 364 -11.09 6.38 14.32
C LEU A 364 -11.79 5.64 15.48
N THR A 365 -11.68 4.33 15.58
CA THR A 365 -12.17 3.56 16.73
C THR A 365 -11.30 3.74 17.98
N ASP A 366 -9.99 4.01 17.79
CA ASP A 366 -9.06 4.37 18.85
C ASP A 366 -9.03 5.90 19.04
N SER A 367 -9.20 6.38 20.27
CA SER A 367 -9.18 7.82 20.56
C SER A 367 -7.79 8.45 20.39
N GLY A 368 -6.73 7.69 20.61
CA GLY A 368 -5.37 8.14 20.40
C GLY A 368 -5.05 8.36 18.92
N ASP A 369 -5.68 7.63 18.01
CA ASP A 369 -5.56 7.86 16.57
C ASP A 369 -6.16 9.21 16.17
N ARG A 370 -7.29 9.58 16.78
CA ARG A 370 -7.93 10.89 16.58
C ARG A 370 -7.02 12.03 17.00
N GLU A 371 -6.44 11.95 18.21
CA GLU A 371 -5.54 13.00 18.71
C GLU A 371 -4.29 13.17 17.83
N ARG A 372 -3.71 12.06 17.36
CA ARG A 372 -2.55 12.08 16.46
C ARG A 372 -2.87 12.67 15.08
N LEU A 373 -4.08 12.42 14.55
CA LEU A 373 -4.52 13.05 13.31
C LEU A 373 -4.78 14.56 13.50
N VAL A 374 -5.30 14.99 14.66
CA VAL A 374 -5.40 16.41 15.02
C VAL A 374 -4.02 17.06 15.05
N ASP A 375 -3.02 16.41 15.70
CA ASP A 375 -1.63 16.88 15.71
C ASP A 375 -1.11 17.06 14.27
N GLY A 376 -1.43 16.12 13.37
CA GLY A 376 -1.05 16.20 11.96
C GLY A 376 -1.61 17.43 11.24
N VAL A 377 -2.87 17.79 11.49
CA VAL A 377 -3.47 19.02 10.95
C VAL A 377 -2.79 20.27 11.53
N GLU A 378 -2.46 20.26 12.83
CA GLU A 378 -1.75 21.36 13.48
C GLU A 378 -0.33 21.53 12.93
N VAL A 379 0.39 20.41 12.65
CA VAL A 379 1.70 20.43 11.96
C VAL A 379 1.58 21.10 10.59
N ILE A 380 0.60 20.71 9.79
CA ILE A 380 0.36 21.32 8.47
C ILE A 380 0.13 22.83 8.60
N ARG A 381 -0.74 23.24 9.51
CA ARG A 381 -1.05 24.68 9.73
C ARG A 381 0.16 25.47 10.23
N ASN A 382 1.02 24.85 11.03
CA ASN A 382 2.27 25.50 11.46
C ASN A 382 3.21 25.74 10.28
N ILE A 383 3.37 24.76 9.38
CA ILE A 383 4.17 24.88 8.16
C ILE A 383 3.57 25.94 7.24
N ALA A 384 2.24 25.95 7.09
CA ALA A 384 1.54 26.90 6.19
C ALA A 384 1.68 28.38 6.63
N ARG A 385 2.09 28.66 7.86
CA ARG A 385 2.40 30.01 8.36
C ARG A 385 3.84 30.45 8.10
N GLN A 386 4.71 29.52 7.66
CA GLN A 386 6.12 29.83 7.37
C GLN A 386 6.30 30.22 5.91
N GLN A 387 7.25 31.13 5.68
CA GLN A 387 7.66 31.46 4.32
C GLN A 387 8.69 30.44 3.80
N PRO A 388 8.70 30.17 2.50
CA PRO A 388 7.92 30.82 1.42
C PRO A 388 6.50 30.30 1.22
N PHE A 389 6.09 29.19 1.83
CA PHE A 389 4.78 28.55 1.59
C PHE A 389 3.60 29.47 1.93
N ALA A 390 3.71 30.31 2.98
CA ALA A 390 2.69 31.29 3.34
C ALA A 390 2.42 32.33 2.24
N ASP A 391 3.39 32.62 1.37
CA ASP A 391 3.21 33.52 0.23
C ASP A 391 2.53 32.83 -0.95
N MET A 392 2.69 31.53 -1.08
CA MET A 392 2.13 30.71 -2.14
C MET A 392 0.64 30.38 -1.91
N VAL A 393 0.28 29.98 -0.69
CA VAL A 393 -1.08 29.53 -0.39
C VAL A 393 -2.02 30.68 -0.07
N GLY A 394 -3.28 30.49 -0.43
CA GLY A 394 -4.39 31.36 -0.05
C GLY A 394 -5.16 30.81 1.16
N ALA A 395 -6.46 30.57 0.95
CA ALA A 395 -7.34 30.06 2.00
C ALA A 395 -7.17 28.55 2.23
N GLU A 396 -7.27 28.11 3.49
CA GLU A 396 -7.52 26.71 3.82
C GLU A 396 -9.01 26.40 3.53
N LEU A 397 -9.26 25.60 2.49
CA LEU A 397 -10.59 25.23 2.03
C LEU A 397 -11.16 24.06 2.84
N ALA A 398 -10.31 23.09 3.24
CA ALA A 398 -10.66 21.95 4.08
C ALA A 398 -9.50 21.60 5.03
N PRO A 399 -9.81 21.23 6.29
CA PRO A 399 -11.11 21.26 6.96
C PRO A 399 -11.66 22.67 7.14
N GLY A 400 -10.91 23.70 6.77
CA GLY A 400 -11.29 25.12 6.76
C GLY A 400 -10.93 25.87 8.04
N ALA A 401 -10.57 27.15 7.89
CA ALA A 401 -10.08 28.00 8.97
C ALA A 401 -11.07 28.14 10.15
N ALA A 402 -12.38 27.92 9.92
CA ALA A 402 -13.40 27.94 10.98
C ALA A 402 -13.23 26.79 12.00
N LYS A 403 -12.52 25.72 11.64
CA LYS A 403 -12.13 24.62 12.55
C LYS A 403 -10.81 24.98 13.22
N SER A 404 -10.82 25.99 14.11
CA SER A 404 -9.60 26.63 14.63
C SER A 404 -8.98 25.95 15.87
N ASP A 405 -9.76 25.19 16.61
CA ASP A 405 -9.35 24.51 17.83
C ASP A 405 -9.35 22.97 17.66
N ARG A 406 -8.66 22.26 18.56
CA ARG A 406 -8.53 20.80 18.53
C ARG A 406 -9.88 20.08 18.54
N ALA A 407 -10.86 20.57 19.30
CA ALA A 407 -12.16 19.93 19.40
C ALA A 407 -12.94 20.02 18.07
N SER A 408 -12.91 21.17 17.40
CA SER A 408 -13.53 21.37 16.10
C SER A 408 -12.84 20.58 14.97
N ILE A 409 -11.50 20.45 15.01
CA ILE A 409 -10.75 19.59 14.09
C ILE A 409 -11.15 18.12 14.34
N ASN A 410 -11.14 17.66 15.60
CA ASN A 410 -11.53 16.29 15.96
C ASN A 410 -12.95 15.95 15.50
N ALA A 411 -13.89 16.86 15.69
CA ALA A 411 -15.26 16.69 15.23
C ALA A 411 -15.36 16.55 13.69
N ALA A 412 -14.47 17.21 12.94
CA ALA A 412 -14.44 17.14 11.48
C ALA A 412 -13.80 15.84 10.94
N LEU A 413 -13.06 15.08 11.76
CA LEU A 413 -12.31 13.90 11.28
C LEU A 413 -13.22 12.87 10.61
N ALA A 414 -14.40 12.58 11.16
CA ALA A 414 -15.29 11.57 10.60
C ALA A 414 -15.74 11.89 9.16
N THR A 415 -15.86 13.17 8.82
CA THR A 415 -16.24 13.63 7.47
C THR A 415 -15.06 13.82 6.53
N SER A 416 -13.85 14.07 7.07
CA SER A 416 -12.66 14.38 6.26
C SER A 416 -11.69 13.22 6.07
N VAL A 417 -11.58 12.27 7.04
CA VAL A 417 -10.62 11.17 6.95
C VAL A 417 -10.82 10.34 5.69
N GLN A 418 -9.71 9.94 5.05
CA GLN A 418 -9.67 9.07 3.88
C GLN A 418 -8.71 7.90 4.14
N SER A 419 -8.78 6.86 3.31
CA SER A 419 -7.76 5.82 3.26
C SER A 419 -6.53 6.35 2.50
N TYR A 420 -5.34 6.12 3.06
CA TYR A 420 -4.07 6.34 2.32
C TYR A 420 -3.76 5.20 1.34
N GLN A 421 -4.69 4.24 1.21
CA GLN A 421 -4.65 3.13 0.27
C GLN A 421 -3.50 2.13 0.53
N HIS A 422 -3.15 1.90 1.79
CA HIS A 422 -2.11 0.98 2.24
C HIS A 422 -2.64 -0.23 3.06
N PRO A 423 -3.78 -0.87 2.68
CA PRO A 423 -4.35 -1.94 3.48
C PRO A 423 -3.43 -3.16 3.54
N THR A 424 -3.38 -3.79 4.73
CA THR A 424 -2.55 -4.97 5.03
C THR A 424 -3.22 -5.87 6.06
N SER A 425 -2.54 -6.94 6.43
CA SER A 425 -2.73 -7.72 7.67
C SER A 425 -4.00 -8.57 7.75
N THR A 426 -4.71 -8.80 6.64
CA THR A 426 -5.91 -9.65 6.62
C THR A 426 -5.61 -11.16 6.66
N VAL A 427 -4.35 -11.53 6.38
CA VAL A 427 -3.82 -12.91 6.43
C VAL A 427 -2.46 -12.87 7.15
N PRO A 428 -2.37 -12.36 8.39
CA PRO A 428 -1.10 -11.96 8.99
C PRO A 428 -0.14 -13.11 9.16
N MET A 429 1.17 -12.83 8.92
CA MET A 429 2.24 -13.79 9.23
C MET A 429 2.64 -13.67 10.71
N GLY A 430 3.16 -14.76 11.23
CA GLY A 430 3.73 -14.81 12.57
C GLY A 430 4.46 -16.11 12.84
N GLY A 431 5.29 -16.09 13.87
CA GLY A 431 6.00 -17.28 14.35
C GLY A 431 5.08 -18.34 14.96
N PRO A 432 5.59 -19.51 15.28
CA PRO A 432 4.77 -20.66 15.70
C PRO A 432 3.86 -20.41 16.92
N ARG A 433 4.24 -19.46 17.77
CA ARG A 433 3.50 -19.12 19.00
C ARG A 433 2.48 -18.00 18.83
N ASP A 434 2.46 -17.32 17.67
CA ASP A 434 1.50 -16.27 17.40
C ASP A 434 0.15 -16.87 16.97
N ALA A 435 -0.81 -16.89 17.88
CA ALA A 435 -2.16 -17.40 17.63
C ALA A 435 -2.96 -16.54 16.63
N GLY A 436 -2.56 -15.28 16.43
CA GLY A 436 -3.16 -14.38 15.45
C GLY A 436 -2.68 -14.61 14.02
N ALA A 437 -1.63 -15.42 13.82
CA ALA A 437 -1.07 -15.62 12.50
C ALA A 437 -1.84 -16.65 11.68
N VAL A 438 -2.03 -16.35 10.40
CA VAL A 438 -2.62 -17.23 9.37
C VAL A 438 -1.53 -17.96 8.59
N VAL A 439 -0.40 -17.29 8.34
CA VAL A 439 0.73 -17.86 7.61
C VAL A 439 2.01 -17.80 8.43
N ASP A 440 2.98 -18.64 8.06
CA ASP A 440 4.34 -18.56 8.60
C ASP A 440 5.20 -17.52 7.84
N ILE A 441 6.49 -17.41 8.21
CA ILE A 441 7.44 -16.48 7.59
C ILE A 441 7.67 -16.75 6.09
N ASP A 442 7.40 -17.96 5.62
CA ASP A 442 7.51 -18.38 4.22
C ASP A 442 6.19 -18.26 3.46
N GLY A 443 5.17 -17.70 4.10
CA GLY A 443 3.84 -17.52 3.55
C GLY A 443 2.99 -18.78 3.51
N HIS A 444 3.41 -19.91 4.09
CA HIS A 444 2.59 -21.13 4.13
C HIS A 444 1.36 -20.92 5.00
N VAL A 445 0.20 -21.28 4.47
CA VAL A 445 -1.06 -21.26 5.21
C VAL A 445 -1.05 -22.38 6.24
N ARG A 446 -1.28 -22.03 7.51
CA ARG A 446 -1.28 -23.00 8.59
C ARG A 446 -2.36 -24.06 8.40
N GLY A 447 -1.99 -25.33 8.61
CA GLY A 447 -2.91 -26.48 8.49
C GLY A 447 -3.23 -26.91 7.05
N VAL A 448 -2.66 -26.25 6.01
CA VAL A 448 -2.87 -26.63 4.60
C VAL A 448 -1.52 -26.69 3.87
N LYS A 449 -1.16 -27.88 3.39
CA LYS A 449 0.07 -28.09 2.63
C LYS A 449 -0.07 -27.53 1.22
N SER A 450 1.07 -27.20 0.58
CA SER A 450 1.14 -26.72 -0.81
C SER A 450 0.31 -25.45 -1.10
N LEU A 451 0.06 -24.62 -0.06
CA LEU A 451 -0.65 -23.35 -0.17
C LEU A 451 0.14 -22.25 0.53
N ARG A 452 0.39 -21.18 -0.20
CA ARG A 452 0.99 -19.95 0.33
C ARG A 452 0.12 -18.74 0.03
N VAL A 453 0.31 -17.68 0.83
CA VAL A 453 -0.13 -16.33 0.51
C VAL A 453 1.10 -15.43 0.52
N VAL A 454 1.31 -14.67 -0.56
CA VAL A 454 2.45 -13.75 -0.70
C VAL A 454 2.00 -12.46 -1.36
N ASP A 455 1.48 -11.57 -0.58
CA ASP A 455 1.05 -10.20 -0.94
C ASP A 455 0.97 -9.31 0.31
N ALA A 456 0.38 -8.13 0.19
CA ALA A 456 0.29 -7.21 1.32
C ALA A 456 -0.62 -7.68 2.48
N SER A 457 -1.44 -8.70 2.27
CA SER A 457 -2.29 -9.26 3.35
C SER A 457 -1.49 -9.94 4.45
N ILE A 458 -0.26 -10.41 4.14
CA ILE A 458 0.52 -11.19 5.11
C ILE A 458 1.38 -10.33 6.05
N TRP A 459 1.44 -9.01 5.88
CA TRP A 459 2.13 -8.18 6.86
C TRP A 459 1.53 -8.40 8.26
N PRO A 460 2.35 -8.55 9.30
CA PRO A 460 1.86 -8.78 10.67
C PRO A 460 1.08 -7.60 11.22
N ASP A 461 1.51 -6.39 10.88
CA ASP A 461 0.79 -5.12 10.99
C ASP A 461 1.22 -4.18 9.85
N VAL A 462 0.54 -3.05 9.69
CA VAL A 462 0.82 -2.15 8.57
C VAL A 462 2.23 -1.54 8.69
N PRO A 463 3.10 -1.67 7.66
CA PRO A 463 4.38 -0.97 7.60
C PRO A 463 4.17 0.54 7.61
N SER A 464 5.02 1.29 8.31
CA SER A 464 4.91 2.76 8.42
C SER A 464 5.20 3.52 7.12
N VAL A 465 5.13 2.86 5.97
CA VAL A 465 5.44 3.39 4.63
C VAL A 465 4.41 2.95 3.59
N ALA A 466 4.49 3.53 2.40
CA ALA A 466 3.78 3.03 1.22
C ALA A 466 4.14 1.56 0.96
N THR A 467 3.13 0.68 0.88
CA THR A 467 3.28 -0.77 1.03
C THR A 467 3.78 -1.51 -0.21
N ALA A 468 3.79 -0.87 -1.40
CA ALA A 468 4.09 -1.56 -2.66
C ALA A 468 5.53 -2.09 -2.70
N PHE A 469 6.54 -1.24 -2.47
CA PHE A 469 7.94 -1.63 -2.52
C PHE A 469 8.33 -2.58 -1.35
N PRO A 470 7.90 -2.35 -0.11
CA PRO A 470 8.02 -3.34 0.95
C PRO A 470 7.45 -4.72 0.62
N THR A 471 6.29 -4.79 -0.02
CA THR A 471 5.68 -6.07 -0.40
C THR A 471 6.48 -6.78 -1.51
N MET A 472 7.11 -6.02 -2.42
CA MET A 472 8.06 -6.62 -3.38
C MET A 472 9.27 -7.22 -2.67
N MET A 473 9.82 -6.52 -1.66
CA MET A 473 10.93 -7.01 -0.85
C MET A 473 10.54 -8.28 -0.09
N LEU A 474 9.36 -8.30 0.52
CA LEU A 474 8.85 -9.48 1.22
C LEU A 474 8.71 -10.68 0.28
N ALA A 475 8.14 -10.47 -0.92
CA ALA A 475 8.01 -11.51 -1.93
C ALA A 475 9.36 -12.00 -2.45
N GLU A 476 10.36 -11.12 -2.57
CA GLU A 476 11.74 -11.46 -2.91
C GLU A 476 12.39 -12.34 -1.84
N SER A 477 12.23 -11.95 -0.59
CA SER A 477 12.72 -12.70 0.58
C SER A 477 12.12 -14.11 0.63
N ILE A 478 10.81 -14.25 0.38
CA ILE A 478 10.13 -15.55 0.33
C ILE A 478 10.62 -16.37 -0.88
N ALA A 479 10.71 -15.76 -2.07
CA ALA A 479 11.18 -16.44 -3.27
C ALA A 479 12.60 -17.01 -3.10
N ALA A 480 13.49 -16.28 -2.43
CA ALA A 480 14.86 -16.75 -2.14
C ALA A 480 14.90 -18.00 -1.24
N ARG A 481 13.88 -18.20 -0.39
CA ARG A 481 13.76 -19.40 0.45
C ARG A 481 12.97 -20.54 -0.22
N MET A 482 12.35 -20.28 -1.37
CA MET A 482 11.71 -21.29 -2.21
C MET A 482 12.67 -21.93 -3.24
N ALA A 483 13.87 -21.36 -3.38
CA ALA A 483 14.86 -21.74 -4.38
C ALA A 483 15.47 -23.14 -4.08
#